data_1a0bbc287de2d2ab07c4d97db9ebd31b
#
_entry.id   1a0bbc287de2d2ab07c4d97db9ebd31b
#
_cell.length_a   1.000
_cell.length_b   1.000
_cell.length_c   1.000
_cell.angle_alpha   90.00
_cell.angle_beta   90.00
_cell.angle_gamma   90.00
#
_symmetry.space_group_name_H-M   'P 1'
#
loop_
_entity.id
_entity.type
_entity.pdbx_description
1 polymer ?
#
loop_
_entity_poly.entity_id
_entity_poly.type
_entity_poly.pdbx_seq_one_letter_code
_entity_poly.pdbx_strand_id
1 'polypeptide(L)' 'MYSLKEKFHDGQGLLRNPGERYLDKEGIAREPGEDYFDYLSVLRQADEEFYDSQGILRHPGESFYDGAGNLCER' A
#
# COMPACT_ATOMS: atom_id res chain seq x y z
N MET A 1 1.47 12.96 1.00
CA MET A 1 0.86 12.05 1.97
C MET A 1 0.16 10.90 1.27
N TYR A 2 0.34 9.70 1.77
CA TYR A 2 -0.28 8.50 1.22
C TYR A 2 -1.77 8.52 1.58
N SER A 3 -2.66 8.60 0.58
CA SER A 3 -4.09 8.54 0.83
C SER A 3 -4.76 7.73 -0.26
N LEU A 4 -5.73 6.92 0.15
CA LEU A 4 -6.49 6.06 -0.74
C LEU A 4 -7.92 6.56 -0.81
N LYS A 5 -8.56 6.38 -1.97
CA LYS A 5 -9.95 6.78 -2.18
C LYS A 5 -10.91 5.65 -1.88
N GLU A 6 -10.44 4.41 -1.86
CA GLU A 6 -11.30 3.24 -1.64
C GLU A 6 -10.62 2.20 -0.77
N LYS A 7 -11.39 1.20 -0.36
CA LYS A 7 -10.85 0.09 0.43
C LYS A 7 -9.82 -0.67 -0.38
N PHE A 8 -8.83 -1.23 0.30
CA PHE A 8 -7.76 -1.99 -0.34
C PHE A 8 -7.34 -3.14 0.55
N HIS A 9 -6.74 -4.17 -0.04
CA HIS A 9 -6.12 -5.25 0.72
C HIS A 9 -4.67 -4.88 0.98
N ASP A 10 -4.25 -4.96 2.24
CA ASP A 10 -2.90 -4.57 2.65
C ASP A 10 -1.87 -5.65 2.30
N GLY A 11 -0.64 -5.49 2.76
CA GLY A 11 0.45 -6.40 2.45
C GLY A 11 0.25 -7.81 2.98
N GLN A 12 -0.69 -8.02 3.91
CA GLN A 12 -1.03 -9.33 4.46
C GLN A 12 -2.37 -9.84 3.93
N GLY A 13 -2.97 -9.14 2.96
CA GLY A 13 -4.21 -9.56 2.36
C GLY A 13 -5.47 -9.22 3.15
N LEU A 14 -5.37 -8.36 4.16
CA LEU A 14 -6.53 -7.95 4.97
C LEU A 14 -7.16 -6.70 4.36
N LEU A 15 -8.50 -6.69 4.30
CA LEU A 15 -9.22 -5.53 3.76
C LEU A 15 -9.15 -4.37 4.74
N ARG A 16 -8.72 -3.20 4.25
CA ARG A 16 -8.56 -1.99 5.05
C ARG A 16 -9.33 -0.84 4.43
N ASN A 17 -9.84 0.04 5.28
CA ASN A 17 -10.51 1.27 4.83
C ASN A 17 -9.46 2.36 4.54
N PRO A 18 -9.77 3.30 3.66
CA PRO A 18 -8.88 4.45 3.44
C PRO A 18 -8.64 5.19 4.76
N GLY A 19 -7.38 5.52 5.03
CA GLY A 19 -7.03 6.22 6.27
C GLY A 19 -6.90 5.35 7.50
N GLU A 20 -7.17 4.06 7.37
CA GLU A 20 -7.07 3.09 8.46
C GLU A 20 -5.66 2.54 8.57
N ARG A 21 -5.28 2.10 9.78
CA ARG A 21 -4.03 1.39 9.98
C ARG A 21 -4.02 0.12 9.12
N TYR A 22 -2.88 -0.22 8.56
CA TYR A 22 -2.73 -1.38 7.70
C TYR A 22 -1.42 -2.13 8.01
N LEU A 23 -1.35 -3.37 7.58
CA LEU A 23 -0.13 -4.17 7.72
C LEU A 23 0.66 -4.08 6.41
N ASP A 24 1.96 -3.86 6.52
CA ASP A 24 2.82 -3.83 5.34
C ASP A 24 3.22 -5.25 4.94
N LYS A 25 4.07 -5.38 3.94
CA LYS A 25 4.46 -6.69 3.44
C LYS A 25 5.21 -7.52 4.48
N GLU A 26 5.89 -6.86 5.42
CA GLU A 26 6.60 -7.53 6.51
C GLU A 26 5.70 -7.83 7.70
N GLY A 27 4.41 -7.51 7.62
CA GLY A 27 3.47 -7.77 8.69
C GLY A 27 3.51 -6.76 9.84
N ILE A 28 4.13 -5.62 9.62
CA ILE A 28 4.23 -4.55 10.61
C ILE A 28 3.06 -3.60 10.45
N ALA A 29 2.35 -3.30 11.54
CA ALA A 29 1.23 -2.35 11.49
C ALA A 29 1.78 -0.94 11.23
N ARG A 30 1.26 -0.31 10.18
CA ARG A 30 1.64 1.04 9.77
C ARG A 30 0.42 1.93 9.71
N GLU A 31 0.60 3.19 10.08
CA GLU A 31 -0.45 4.19 9.96
C GLU A 31 -0.26 4.95 8.64
N PRO A 32 -1.35 5.50 8.08
CA PRO A 32 -1.23 6.32 6.88
C PRO A 32 -0.22 7.46 7.12
N GLY A 33 0.67 7.68 6.17
CA GLY A 33 1.71 8.70 6.29
C GLY A 33 3.02 8.22 6.91
N GLU A 34 3.07 6.98 7.35
CA GLU A 34 4.25 6.37 7.98
C GLU A 34 5.04 5.59 6.93
N ASP A 35 6.36 5.43 7.15
CA ASP A 35 7.17 4.55 6.30
C ASP A 35 6.60 3.13 6.35
N TYR A 36 6.73 2.40 5.25
CA TYR A 36 6.20 1.04 5.15
C TYR A 36 7.04 0.22 4.18
N PHE A 37 6.98 -1.10 4.32
CA PHE A 37 7.59 -2.01 3.35
C PHE A 37 6.59 -2.27 2.24
N ASP A 38 7.01 -2.06 0.98
CA ASP A 38 6.16 -2.31 -0.17
C ASP A 38 6.07 -3.82 -0.45
N TYR A 39 5.37 -4.18 -1.53
CA TYR A 39 5.12 -5.60 -1.82
C TYR A 39 6.38 -6.38 -2.22
N LEU A 40 7.49 -5.69 -2.49
CA LEU A 40 8.79 -6.32 -2.72
C LEU A 40 9.70 -6.18 -1.51
N SER A 41 9.15 -5.81 -0.36
CA SER A 41 9.86 -5.68 0.92
C SER A 41 10.95 -4.61 0.89
N VAL A 42 10.75 -3.55 0.13
CA VAL A 42 11.63 -2.38 0.10
C VAL A 42 11.00 -1.30 0.97
N LEU A 43 11.77 -0.73 1.89
CA LEU A 43 11.27 0.33 2.76
C LEU A 43 10.99 1.59 1.94
N ARG A 44 9.76 2.09 2.02
CA ARG A 44 9.30 3.27 1.29
C ARG A 44 8.70 4.29 2.22
N GLN A 45 8.86 5.56 1.87
CA GLN A 45 8.17 6.64 2.56
C GLN A 45 6.75 6.75 1.99
N ALA A 46 5.86 7.38 2.76
CA ALA A 46 4.44 7.40 2.41
C ALA A 46 4.13 8.03 1.04
N ASP A 47 4.94 8.99 0.61
CA ASP A 47 4.74 9.70 -0.65
C ASP A 47 5.80 9.37 -1.71
N GLU A 48 6.46 8.25 -1.54
CA GLU A 48 7.52 7.76 -2.43
C GLU A 48 6.95 6.71 -3.39
N GLU A 49 7.64 6.50 -4.53
CA GLU A 49 7.35 5.39 -5.41
C GLU A 49 7.39 4.07 -4.64
N PHE A 50 6.60 3.10 -5.08
CA PHE A 50 6.56 1.79 -4.42
C PHE A 50 6.19 0.72 -5.44
N TYR A 51 6.55 -0.53 -5.14
CA TYR A 51 6.12 -1.67 -5.96
C TYR A 51 4.80 -2.19 -5.44
N ASP A 52 3.84 -2.39 -6.35
CA ASP A 52 2.53 -2.95 -6.00
C ASP A 52 2.59 -4.48 -5.92
N SER A 53 1.47 -5.12 -5.65
CA SER A 53 1.43 -6.57 -5.46
C SER A 53 1.80 -7.37 -6.72
N GLN A 54 1.78 -6.73 -7.88
CA GLN A 54 2.16 -7.35 -9.14
C GLN A 54 3.60 -7.02 -9.54
N GLY A 55 4.35 -6.33 -8.67
CA GLY A 55 5.73 -5.98 -8.93
C GLY A 55 5.90 -4.81 -9.89
N ILE A 56 4.86 -4.02 -10.10
CA ILE A 56 4.88 -2.85 -10.97
C ILE A 56 5.20 -1.62 -10.14
N LEU A 57 6.17 -0.81 -10.58
CA LEU A 57 6.52 0.43 -9.90
C LEU A 57 5.39 1.45 -10.08
N ARG A 58 4.85 1.93 -8.96
CA ARG A 58 3.76 2.90 -8.95
C ARG A 58 4.18 4.18 -8.25
N HIS A 59 3.69 5.30 -8.76
CA HIS A 59 3.92 6.60 -8.13
C HIS A 59 2.78 6.91 -7.14
N PRO A 60 3.04 7.74 -6.12
CA PRO A 60 1.98 8.16 -5.20
C PRO A 60 0.83 8.80 -5.97
N GLY A 61 -0.40 8.46 -5.62
CA GLY A 61 -1.59 8.97 -6.29
C GLY A 61 -2.01 8.21 -7.53
N GLU A 62 -1.20 7.27 -7.98
CA GLU A 62 -1.47 6.43 -9.15
C GLU A 62 -2.25 5.18 -8.72
N SER A 63 -3.04 4.60 -9.64
CA SER A 63 -3.70 3.32 -9.38
C SER A 63 -2.65 2.24 -9.10
N PHE A 64 -2.99 1.27 -8.27
CA PHE A 64 -2.06 0.20 -7.90
C PHE A 64 -2.83 -1.09 -7.65
N TYR A 65 -2.13 -2.22 -7.77
CA TYR A 65 -2.71 -3.52 -7.39
C TYR A 65 -2.46 -3.75 -5.91
N ASP A 66 -3.54 -4.03 -5.15
CA ASP A 66 -3.46 -4.23 -3.71
C ASP A 66 -2.98 -5.64 -3.35
N GLY A 67 -2.97 -5.98 -2.07
CA GLY A 67 -2.46 -7.24 -1.59
C GLY A 67 -3.23 -8.48 -2.06
N ALA A 68 -4.43 -8.30 -2.60
CA ALA A 68 -5.23 -9.38 -3.17
C ALA A 68 -5.21 -9.37 -4.70
N GLY A 69 -4.46 -8.44 -5.33
CA GLY A 69 -4.36 -8.35 -6.77
C GLY A 69 -5.46 -7.54 -7.43
N ASN A 70 -6.24 -6.77 -6.68
CA ASN A 70 -7.29 -5.90 -7.21
C ASN A 70 -6.70 -4.54 -7.55
N LEU A 71 -7.10 -3.98 -8.69
CA LEU A 71 -6.67 -2.63 -9.07
C LEU A 71 -7.46 -1.61 -8.25
N CYS A 72 -6.75 -0.81 -7.46
CA CYS A 72 -7.34 0.19 -6.59
C CYS A 72 -6.87 1.59 -6.99
N GLU A 73 -7.71 2.58 -6.75
CA GLU A 73 -7.36 3.98 -6.97
C GLU A 73 -6.91 4.64 -5.67
N ARG A 74 -6.03 5.59 -5.83
CA ARG A 74 -5.58 6.44 -4.72
C ARG A 74 -6.21 7.80 -4.79
#